data_4717c071277ef49ac41d58c9f644a8be
#
_entry.id   4717c071277ef49ac41d58c9f644a8be
#
_cell.length_a   1.000
_cell.length_b   1.000
_cell.length_c   1.000
_cell.angle_alpha   90.00
_cell.angle_beta   90.00
_cell.angle_gamma   90.00
#
_symmetry.space_group_name_H-M   'P 1'
#
loop_
_entity.id
_entity.type
_entity.pdbx_description
1 polymer ?
#
loop_
_entity_poly.entity_id
_entity_poly.type
_entity_poly.pdbx_seq_one_letter_code
_entity_poly.pdbx_strand_id
1 'polypeptide(L)'
;MLKQKTLKDSFSLSGKGLHTGLDLTVTFNPAPDNHGYKIQRIDLEGQPVIDAVADNVTETTRGTVLSKNGVKVSTIEHGMAALYALGIDNCLIQVNGPEFPILDGSAQYYVNEIERVGTVEQNAVKDFYIIKSKIEFRDEATGSSIIVLPDENFSLNVLVSYDSTIIPNQFATLEDMTKFKDEVAASRTFVFVREIEPLLQAGLIKGGDLDNAIVIYEREMPQDAYDKLADVMGVPHMDAKQLSLIHISEPT
;
A
#
# COMPACT_ATOMS: atom_id res chain seq x y z
N MET A 1 -23.37 -0.33 21.40
CA MET A 1 -22.29 0.55 20.89
C MET A 1 -21.18 -0.35 20.44
N LEU A 2 -20.62 -0.10 19.25
CA LEU A 2 -19.48 -0.85 18.74
C LEU A 2 -18.25 -0.53 19.59
N LYS A 3 -17.48 -1.56 19.88
CA LYS A 3 -16.25 -1.45 20.68
C LYS A 3 -15.01 -1.48 19.78
N GLN A 4 -13.94 -0.90 20.29
CA GLN A 4 -12.63 -0.96 19.65
C GLN A 4 -12.13 -2.39 19.59
N LYS A 5 -11.21 -2.65 18.64
CA LYS A 5 -10.55 -3.95 18.46
C LYS A 5 -9.05 -3.76 18.34
N THR A 6 -8.34 -4.75 18.82
CA THR A 6 -6.90 -4.93 18.58
C THR A 6 -6.61 -6.36 18.14
N LEU A 7 -5.37 -6.62 17.73
CA LEU A 7 -4.91 -7.98 17.46
C LEU A 7 -4.97 -8.84 18.72
N LYS A 8 -5.24 -10.14 18.56
CA LYS A 8 -5.19 -11.08 19.69
C LYS A 8 -3.76 -11.48 20.01
N ASP A 9 -2.90 -11.58 19.00
CA ASP A 9 -1.49 -11.92 19.12
C ASP A 9 -0.67 -11.13 18.10
N SER A 10 0.66 -11.11 18.26
CA SER A 10 1.57 -10.44 17.35
C SER A 10 1.88 -11.30 16.13
N PHE A 11 2.19 -10.65 15.02
CA PHE A 11 2.77 -11.31 13.84
C PHE A 11 3.84 -10.43 13.19
N SER A 12 4.71 -11.05 12.40
CA SER A 12 5.75 -10.36 11.66
C SER A 12 5.74 -10.78 10.20
N LEU A 13 6.03 -9.82 9.32
CA LEU A 13 6.25 -10.04 7.89
C LEU A 13 7.61 -9.47 7.51
N SER A 14 8.36 -10.21 6.68
CA SER A 14 9.70 -9.83 6.24
C SER A 14 9.79 -9.88 4.73
N GLY A 15 10.54 -8.95 4.15
CA GLY A 15 10.75 -8.85 2.71
C GLY A 15 11.61 -7.67 2.33
N LYS A 16 11.76 -7.43 1.04
CA LYS A 16 12.46 -6.26 0.50
C LYS A 16 11.60 -5.00 0.61
N GLY A 17 12.22 -3.87 0.89
CA GLY A 17 11.62 -2.56 0.68
C GLY A 17 11.58 -2.24 -0.81
N LEU A 18 10.44 -1.79 -1.33
CA LEU A 18 10.27 -1.48 -2.76
C LEU A 18 11.27 -0.42 -3.23
N HIS A 19 11.38 0.67 -2.48
CA HIS A 19 12.21 1.81 -2.88
C HIS A 19 13.66 1.68 -2.40
N THR A 20 13.86 1.19 -1.19
CA THR A 20 15.19 1.09 -0.57
C THR A 20 15.97 -0.16 -0.99
N GLY A 21 15.29 -1.25 -1.31
CA GLY A 21 15.88 -2.56 -1.54
C GLY A 21 16.44 -3.24 -0.29
N LEU A 22 16.20 -2.66 0.89
CA LEU A 22 16.67 -3.21 2.18
C LEU A 22 15.85 -4.45 2.57
N ASP A 23 16.47 -5.34 3.33
CA ASP A 23 15.76 -6.42 4.00
C ASP A 23 15.08 -5.88 5.26
N LEU A 24 13.76 -5.87 5.25
CA LEU A 24 12.93 -5.23 6.25
C LEU A 24 12.02 -6.24 6.92
N THR A 25 11.75 -5.98 8.18
CA THR A 25 10.76 -6.72 8.97
C THR A 25 9.83 -5.72 9.65
N VAL A 26 8.54 -5.95 9.50
CA VAL A 26 7.48 -5.24 10.20
C VAL A 26 6.75 -6.19 11.15
N THR A 27 6.56 -5.77 12.40
CA THR A 27 5.85 -6.54 13.42
C THR A 27 4.63 -5.76 13.89
N PHE A 28 3.48 -6.39 13.80
CA PHE A 28 2.20 -5.85 14.27
C PHE A 28 1.89 -6.44 15.64
N ASN A 29 1.67 -5.59 16.62
CA ASN A 29 1.45 -5.98 18.00
C ASN A 29 0.09 -5.51 18.49
N PRO A 30 -0.56 -6.26 19.39
CA PRO A 30 -1.70 -5.75 20.15
C PRO A 30 -1.35 -4.43 20.84
N ALA A 31 -2.33 -3.55 20.95
CA ALA A 31 -2.17 -2.27 21.63
C ALA A 31 -3.37 -1.97 22.53
N PRO A 32 -3.20 -1.14 23.59
CA PRO A 32 -4.28 -0.85 24.52
C PRO A 32 -5.41 -0.01 23.89
N ASP A 33 -6.50 0.13 24.62
CA ASP A 33 -7.62 1.00 24.27
C ASP A 33 -7.14 2.42 23.93
N ASN A 34 -7.71 3.03 22.90
CA ASN A 34 -7.42 4.41 22.44
C ASN A 34 -5.96 4.64 22.01
N HIS A 35 -5.24 3.60 21.65
CA HIS A 35 -3.86 3.70 21.20
C HIS A 35 -3.78 4.27 19.77
N GLY A 36 -4.75 3.90 18.90
CA GLY A 36 -4.66 4.15 17.47
C GLY A 36 -3.57 3.30 16.80
N TYR A 37 -3.17 3.70 15.59
CA TYR A 37 -2.02 3.09 14.92
C TYR A 37 -0.77 3.92 15.20
N LYS A 38 0.28 3.27 15.68
CA LYS A 38 1.58 3.89 15.90
C LYS A 38 2.68 3.05 15.29
N ILE A 39 3.61 3.71 14.62
CA ILE A 39 4.76 3.06 13.97
C ILE A 39 6.02 3.41 14.75
N GLN A 40 6.71 2.39 15.23
CA GLN A 40 7.96 2.51 16.00
C GLN A 40 9.15 2.05 15.17
N ARG A 41 10.15 2.91 15.01
CA ARG A 41 11.43 2.62 14.35
C ARG A 41 12.40 1.99 15.34
N ILE A 42 12.43 0.64 15.37
CA ILE A 42 13.23 -0.12 16.34
C ILE A 42 14.74 -0.16 16.01
N ASP A 43 15.12 0.24 14.81
CA ASP A 43 16.49 0.34 14.33
C ASP A 43 17.20 1.66 14.74
N LEU A 44 16.44 2.63 15.23
CA LEU A 44 16.98 3.92 15.65
C LEU A 44 17.12 4.00 17.17
N GLU A 45 18.13 4.77 17.62
CA GLU A 45 18.31 5.07 19.04
C GLU A 45 17.06 5.74 19.63
N GLY A 46 16.66 5.31 20.83
CA GLY A 46 15.42 5.78 21.47
C GLY A 46 14.13 5.25 20.86
N GLN A 47 14.21 4.45 19.82
CA GLN A 47 13.07 3.79 19.16
C GLN A 47 11.86 4.72 18.96
N PRO A 48 12.02 5.82 18.21
CA PRO A 48 11.01 6.85 18.07
C PRO A 48 9.71 6.31 17.48
N VAL A 49 8.60 6.90 17.92
CA VAL A 49 7.24 6.51 17.53
C VAL A 49 6.57 7.62 16.72
N ILE A 50 5.93 7.26 15.63
CA ILE A 50 5.14 8.13 14.75
C ILE A 50 3.68 7.68 14.84
N ASP A 51 2.76 8.59 15.19
CA ASP A 51 1.33 8.33 15.09
C ASP A 51 0.93 8.26 13.60
N ALA A 52 0.24 7.20 13.19
CA ALA A 52 -0.20 7.04 11.81
C ALA A 52 -1.49 7.82 11.56
N VAL A 53 -1.37 9.13 11.55
CA VAL A 53 -2.46 10.10 11.30
C VAL A 53 -2.12 10.97 10.09
N ALA A 54 -3.14 11.54 9.46
CA ALA A 54 -2.98 12.36 8.25
C ALA A 54 -2.00 13.53 8.43
N ASP A 55 -1.97 14.15 9.62
CA ASP A 55 -1.08 15.28 9.93
C ASP A 55 0.42 14.92 9.85
N ASN A 56 0.77 13.65 9.96
CA ASN A 56 2.13 13.15 9.82
C ASN A 56 2.48 12.67 8.41
N VAL A 57 1.53 12.71 7.46
CA VAL A 57 1.79 12.41 6.04
C VAL A 57 2.55 13.56 5.42
N THR A 58 3.76 13.31 4.95
CA THR A 58 4.63 14.35 4.38
C THR A 58 4.90 14.20 2.90
N GLU A 59 4.65 13.01 2.36
CA GLU A 59 4.88 12.71 0.95
C GLU A 59 3.94 11.58 0.50
N THR A 60 3.45 11.69 -0.74
CA THR A 60 2.58 10.68 -1.38
C THR A 60 3.06 10.30 -2.77
N THR A 61 4.28 10.64 -3.14
CA THR A 61 4.88 10.29 -4.43
C THR A 61 5.25 8.80 -4.41
N ARG A 62 4.50 8.00 -5.15
CA ARG A 62 4.71 6.54 -5.28
C ARG A 62 4.62 5.74 -3.98
N GLY A 63 3.99 6.27 -2.96
CA GLY A 63 3.78 5.61 -1.67
C GLY A 63 3.49 6.62 -0.58
N THR A 64 2.91 6.17 0.52
CA THR A 64 2.60 7.04 1.65
C THR A 64 3.77 7.08 2.62
N VAL A 65 4.26 8.30 2.91
CA VAL A 65 5.35 8.54 3.86
C VAL A 65 4.82 9.27 5.08
N LEU A 66 5.01 8.68 6.24
CA LEU A 66 4.84 9.36 7.52
C LEU A 66 6.18 9.91 8.00
N SER A 67 6.16 11.14 8.54
CA SER A 67 7.34 11.75 9.14
C SER A 67 6.98 12.55 10.39
N LYS A 68 7.80 12.41 11.42
CA LYS A 68 7.70 13.18 12.66
C LYS A 68 9.10 13.36 13.26
N ASN A 69 9.48 14.60 13.59
CA ASN A 69 10.77 14.92 14.22
C ASN A 69 12.00 14.39 13.45
N GLY A 70 11.96 14.41 12.12
CA GLY A 70 13.04 13.91 11.27
C GLY A 70 13.09 12.40 11.06
N VAL A 71 12.20 11.65 11.69
CA VAL A 71 12.05 10.20 11.49
C VAL A 71 10.99 9.93 10.42
N LYS A 72 11.29 9.01 9.50
CA LYS A 72 10.40 8.65 8.37
C LYS A 72 10.12 7.16 8.31
N VAL A 73 8.92 6.82 7.86
CA VAL A 73 8.53 5.47 7.41
C VAL A 73 7.66 5.60 6.17
N SER A 74 7.96 4.82 5.14
CA SER A 74 7.27 4.83 3.84
C SER A 74 6.57 3.49 3.53
N THR A 75 5.78 3.48 2.44
CA THR A 75 5.12 2.27 1.89
C THR A 75 4.20 1.59 2.91
N ILE A 76 3.49 2.40 3.70
CA ILE A 76 2.64 1.91 4.79
C ILE A 76 1.23 1.54 4.34
N GLU A 77 0.80 1.95 3.15
CA GLU A 77 -0.58 1.94 2.65
C GLU A 77 -1.22 0.55 2.69
N HIS A 78 -0.50 -0.51 2.28
CA HIS A 78 -1.03 -1.88 2.24
C HIS A 78 -1.35 -2.41 3.65
N GLY A 79 -0.43 -2.18 4.61
CA GLY A 79 -0.63 -2.56 6.00
C GLY A 79 -1.76 -1.78 6.67
N MET A 80 -1.84 -0.46 6.41
CA MET A 80 -2.91 0.39 6.94
C MET A 80 -4.28 -0.01 6.37
N ALA A 81 -4.36 -0.31 5.07
CA ALA A 81 -5.59 -0.76 4.43
C ALA A 81 -6.09 -2.07 5.05
N ALA A 82 -5.21 -3.04 5.27
CA ALA A 82 -5.58 -4.31 5.90
C ALA A 82 -6.09 -4.14 7.35
N LEU A 83 -5.40 -3.35 8.18
CA LEU A 83 -5.84 -3.06 9.54
C LEU A 83 -7.23 -2.40 9.55
N TYR A 84 -7.43 -1.39 8.72
CA TYR A 84 -8.70 -0.68 8.64
C TYR A 84 -9.84 -1.59 8.17
N ALA A 85 -9.61 -2.35 7.10
CA ALA A 85 -10.61 -3.23 6.52
C ALA A 85 -11.06 -4.34 7.48
N LEU A 86 -10.16 -4.86 8.31
CA LEU A 86 -10.47 -5.89 9.30
C LEU A 86 -10.93 -5.31 10.65
N GLY A 87 -11.14 -3.98 10.70
CA GLY A 87 -11.74 -3.29 11.83
C GLY A 87 -10.85 -3.21 13.07
N ILE A 88 -9.53 -3.30 12.91
CA ILE A 88 -8.57 -3.05 13.99
C ILE A 88 -8.55 -1.55 14.28
N ASP A 89 -8.64 -1.15 15.52
CA ASP A 89 -8.60 0.25 15.95
C ASP A 89 -7.25 0.60 16.59
N ASN A 90 -6.61 -0.37 17.24
CA ASN A 90 -5.41 -0.15 18.03
C ASN A 90 -4.32 -1.17 17.64
N CYS A 91 -3.16 -0.68 17.21
CA CYS A 91 -2.02 -1.51 16.83
C CYS A 91 -0.70 -0.75 17.03
N LEU A 92 0.27 -1.38 17.67
CA LEU A 92 1.65 -0.92 17.68
C LEU A 92 2.43 -1.66 16.59
N ILE A 93 2.97 -0.92 15.63
CA ILE A 93 3.68 -1.46 14.49
C ILE A 93 5.16 -1.16 14.64
N GLN A 94 6.00 -2.17 14.74
CA GLN A 94 7.45 -2.01 14.85
C GLN A 94 8.10 -2.33 13.51
N VAL A 95 9.02 -1.50 13.07
CA VAL A 95 9.77 -1.70 11.82
C VAL A 95 11.26 -1.46 12.04
N ASN A 96 12.09 -2.33 11.44
CA ASN A 96 13.54 -2.26 11.54
C ASN A 96 14.20 -1.42 10.45
N GLY A 97 13.47 -0.50 9.82
CA GLY A 97 14.00 0.35 8.77
C GLY A 97 13.02 1.43 8.31
N PRO A 98 13.38 2.23 7.30
CA PRO A 98 12.64 3.41 6.87
C PRO A 98 11.42 3.11 5.99
N GLU A 99 11.10 1.85 5.75
CA GLU A 99 10.07 1.43 4.79
C GLU A 99 9.42 0.14 5.27
N PHE A 100 8.14 -0.10 4.92
CA PHE A 100 7.53 -1.42 5.08
C PHE A 100 7.99 -2.35 3.95
N PRO A 101 8.14 -3.67 4.20
CA PRO A 101 8.40 -4.61 3.12
C PRO A 101 7.26 -4.61 2.11
N ILE A 102 7.59 -4.62 0.82
CA ILE A 102 6.57 -4.61 -0.24
C ILE A 102 5.83 -5.94 -0.37
N LEU A 103 6.44 -7.03 0.06
CA LEU A 103 5.92 -8.39 -0.04
C LEU A 103 5.61 -8.74 -1.51
N ASP A 104 4.35 -9.12 -1.82
CA ASP A 104 3.87 -9.37 -3.18
C ASP A 104 3.28 -8.14 -3.87
N GLY A 105 3.35 -6.98 -3.22
CA GLY A 105 2.77 -5.73 -3.73
C GLY A 105 1.28 -5.55 -3.45
N SER A 106 0.69 -6.38 -2.58
CA SER A 106 -0.72 -6.34 -2.19
C SER A 106 -0.92 -6.23 -0.68
N ALA A 107 -2.18 -6.15 -0.24
CA ALA A 107 -2.54 -6.21 1.17
C ALA A 107 -2.78 -7.64 1.68
N GLN A 108 -2.72 -8.65 0.80
CA GLN A 108 -3.16 -10.01 1.09
C GLN A 108 -2.40 -10.68 2.22
N TYR A 109 -1.08 -10.51 2.28
CA TYR A 109 -0.26 -11.10 3.36
C TYR A 109 -0.63 -10.51 4.72
N TYR A 110 -0.88 -9.21 4.79
CA TYR A 110 -1.33 -8.56 6.03
C TYR A 110 -2.70 -9.08 6.47
N VAL A 111 -3.65 -9.21 5.54
CA VAL A 111 -5.00 -9.76 5.81
C VAL A 111 -4.90 -11.18 6.34
N ASN A 112 -4.13 -12.05 5.69
CA ASN A 112 -3.96 -13.44 6.08
C ASN A 112 -3.40 -13.57 7.51
N GLU A 113 -2.39 -12.76 7.85
CA GLU A 113 -1.77 -12.79 9.17
C GLU A 113 -2.69 -12.23 10.26
N ILE A 114 -3.44 -11.14 9.98
CA ILE A 114 -4.43 -10.60 10.93
C ILE A 114 -5.51 -11.65 11.22
N GLU A 115 -6.00 -12.35 10.20
CA GLU A 115 -6.97 -13.44 10.38
C GLU A 115 -6.38 -14.62 11.15
N ARG A 116 -5.13 -14.99 10.85
CA ARG A 116 -4.44 -16.10 11.52
C ARG A 116 -4.28 -15.86 13.01
N VAL A 117 -3.84 -14.66 13.41
CA VAL A 117 -3.65 -14.34 14.83
C VAL A 117 -4.97 -14.00 15.52
N GLY A 118 -5.96 -13.55 14.75
CA GLY A 118 -7.27 -13.15 15.25
C GLY A 118 -7.28 -11.78 15.91
N THR A 119 -8.46 -11.37 16.31
CA THR A 119 -8.73 -10.06 16.91
C THR A 119 -9.43 -10.21 18.25
N VAL A 120 -9.33 -9.20 19.11
CA VAL A 120 -10.00 -9.14 20.40
C VAL A 120 -10.72 -7.81 20.56
N GLU A 121 -11.97 -7.87 21.05
CA GLU A 121 -12.76 -6.70 21.40
C GLU A 121 -12.24 -6.10 22.71
N GLN A 122 -12.14 -4.77 22.77
CA GLN A 122 -11.63 -4.00 23.90
C GLN A 122 -12.78 -3.35 24.69
N ASN A 123 -12.44 -2.65 25.78
CA ASN A 123 -13.47 -2.02 26.62
C ASN A 123 -13.92 -0.65 26.07
N ALA A 124 -13.04 0.08 25.42
CA ALA A 124 -13.35 1.38 24.87
C ALA A 124 -14.37 1.30 23.72
N VAL A 125 -15.22 2.29 23.65
CA VAL A 125 -16.20 2.47 22.57
C VAL A 125 -15.48 3.04 21.36
N LYS A 126 -15.85 2.57 20.17
CA LYS A 126 -15.34 3.08 18.90
C LYS A 126 -15.87 4.45 18.60
N ASP A 127 -15.00 5.39 18.31
CA ASP A 127 -15.40 6.73 17.83
C ASP A 127 -15.63 6.70 16.31
N PHE A 128 -16.69 7.41 15.89
CA PHE A 128 -17.04 7.53 14.48
C PHE A 128 -17.05 9.00 14.06
N TYR A 129 -16.38 9.29 12.97
CA TYR A 129 -16.56 10.55 12.28
C TYR A 129 -17.75 10.42 11.31
N ILE A 130 -18.83 11.12 11.59
CA ILE A 130 -20.06 11.04 10.80
C ILE A 130 -20.08 12.18 9.78
N ILE A 131 -20.10 11.82 8.50
CA ILE A 131 -20.25 12.77 7.41
C ILE A 131 -21.70 13.23 7.37
N LYS A 132 -21.94 14.55 7.56
CA LYS A 132 -23.30 15.14 7.60
C LYS A 132 -23.69 15.87 6.32
N SER A 133 -22.72 16.21 5.48
CA SER A 133 -22.94 16.91 4.21
C SER A 133 -21.86 16.54 3.22
N LYS A 134 -22.10 16.81 1.94
CA LYS A 134 -21.08 16.63 0.89
C LYS A 134 -19.81 17.40 1.25
N ILE A 135 -18.66 16.72 1.16
CA ILE A 135 -17.32 17.31 1.20
C ILE A 135 -16.69 17.05 -0.15
N GLU A 136 -16.07 18.05 -0.73
CA GLU A 136 -15.40 17.93 -2.03
C GLU A 136 -14.03 18.58 -1.97
N PHE A 137 -13.04 17.87 -2.45
CA PHE A 137 -11.70 18.37 -2.67
C PHE A 137 -11.32 18.14 -4.13
N ARG A 138 -10.70 19.13 -4.76
CA ARG A 138 -10.17 19.04 -6.11
C ARG A 138 -8.75 19.60 -6.15
N ASP A 139 -7.86 18.84 -6.75
CA ASP A 139 -6.53 19.29 -7.09
C ASP A 139 -6.54 19.81 -8.53
N GLU A 140 -6.43 21.12 -8.69
CA GLU A 140 -6.46 21.77 -10.01
C GLU A 140 -5.22 21.46 -10.84
N ALA A 141 -4.09 21.08 -10.22
CA ALA A 141 -2.85 20.77 -10.96
C ALA A 141 -2.92 19.39 -11.63
N THR A 142 -3.51 18.41 -10.98
CA THR A 142 -3.64 17.04 -11.49
C THR A 142 -5.02 16.73 -12.06
N GLY A 143 -6.02 17.55 -11.74
CA GLY A 143 -7.44 17.28 -12.04
C GLY A 143 -8.06 16.20 -11.15
N SER A 144 -7.33 15.69 -10.17
CA SER A 144 -7.83 14.69 -9.23
C SER A 144 -8.88 15.29 -8.29
N SER A 145 -9.90 14.52 -7.93
CA SER A 145 -10.91 14.95 -7.00
C SER A 145 -11.33 13.83 -6.06
N ILE A 146 -11.71 14.23 -4.85
CA ILE A 146 -12.31 13.35 -3.84
C ILE A 146 -13.64 13.97 -3.43
N ILE A 147 -14.71 13.17 -3.50
CA ILE A 147 -16.05 13.56 -3.04
C ILE A 147 -16.45 12.58 -1.95
N VAL A 148 -16.79 13.13 -0.78
CA VAL A 148 -17.29 12.35 0.35
C VAL A 148 -18.75 12.72 0.57
N LEU A 149 -19.61 11.72 0.64
CA LEU A 149 -21.05 11.87 0.80
C LEU A 149 -21.52 11.21 2.11
N PRO A 150 -22.59 11.72 2.74
CA PRO A 150 -23.26 10.98 3.81
C PRO A 150 -23.77 9.63 3.33
N ASP A 151 -23.49 8.59 4.09
CA ASP A 151 -24.00 7.23 3.86
C ASP A 151 -24.15 6.51 5.21
N GLU A 152 -24.90 5.41 5.23
CA GLU A 152 -25.02 4.54 6.40
C GLU A 152 -23.81 3.64 6.60
N ASN A 153 -23.12 3.31 5.50
CA ASN A 153 -21.93 2.45 5.49
C ASN A 153 -20.76 3.15 4.79
N PHE A 154 -19.56 2.71 5.11
CA PHE A 154 -18.36 3.12 4.39
C PHE A 154 -18.27 2.34 3.07
N SER A 155 -18.30 3.05 1.96
CA SER A 155 -18.12 2.50 0.62
C SER A 155 -17.10 3.32 -0.17
N LEU A 156 -16.52 2.72 -1.19
CA LEU A 156 -15.54 3.35 -2.07
C LEU A 156 -15.95 3.18 -3.53
N ASN A 157 -15.90 4.28 -4.28
CA ASN A 157 -15.99 4.29 -5.74
C ASN A 157 -14.75 5.00 -6.27
N VAL A 158 -13.93 4.31 -7.04
CA VAL A 158 -12.66 4.83 -7.53
C VAL A 158 -12.66 4.79 -9.06
N LEU A 159 -12.38 5.92 -9.68
CA LEU A 159 -12.10 6.03 -11.10
C LEU A 159 -10.65 6.48 -11.27
N VAL A 160 -9.86 5.71 -12.01
CA VAL A 160 -8.49 6.08 -12.37
C VAL A 160 -8.41 6.28 -13.88
N SER A 161 -7.91 7.45 -14.29
CA SER A 161 -7.66 7.78 -15.68
C SER A 161 -6.16 7.83 -15.92
N TYR A 162 -5.69 7.01 -16.85
CA TYR A 162 -4.28 6.95 -17.24
C TYR A 162 -4.07 7.74 -18.53
N ASP A 163 -2.91 8.40 -18.65
CA ASP A 163 -2.43 8.90 -19.94
C ASP A 163 -1.85 7.74 -20.76
N SER A 164 -2.73 6.88 -21.22
CA SER A 164 -2.41 5.67 -21.97
C SER A 164 -3.44 5.42 -23.07
N THR A 165 -2.97 5.08 -24.26
CA THR A 165 -3.83 4.69 -25.40
C THR A 165 -4.29 3.22 -25.30
N ILE A 166 -3.68 2.42 -24.43
CA ILE A 166 -3.93 0.98 -24.30
C ILE A 166 -4.80 0.68 -23.10
N ILE A 167 -4.54 1.36 -21.98
CA ILE A 167 -5.34 1.15 -20.75
C ILE A 167 -6.39 2.26 -20.69
N PRO A 168 -7.67 1.90 -20.87
CA PRO A 168 -8.76 2.86 -20.69
C PRO A 168 -8.91 3.22 -19.21
N ASN A 169 -9.79 4.17 -18.91
CA ASN A 169 -10.18 4.47 -17.54
C ASN A 169 -10.59 3.20 -16.81
N GLN A 170 -10.08 3.02 -15.59
CA GLN A 170 -10.41 1.90 -14.72
C GLN A 170 -11.36 2.38 -13.63
N PHE A 171 -12.37 1.58 -13.36
CA PHE A 171 -13.35 1.86 -12.32
C PHE A 171 -13.45 0.65 -11.39
N ALA A 172 -13.45 0.91 -10.09
CA ALA A 172 -13.64 -0.10 -9.06
C ALA A 172 -14.56 0.41 -7.96
N THR A 173 -15.34 -0.49 -7.38
CA THR A 173 -16.21 -0.21 -6.25
C THR A 173 -15.93 -1.19 -5.12
N LEU A 174 -16.06 -0.71 -3.89
CA LEU A 174 -16.15 -1.55 -2.69
C LEU A 174 -17.33 -1.03 -1.88
N GLU A 175 -18.45 -1.73 -1.96
CA GLU A 175 -19.69 -1.32 -1.31
C GLU A 175 -19.75 -1.72 0.17
N ASP A 176 -19.00 -2.75 0.54
CA ASP A 176 -18.97 -3.31 1.90
C ASP A 176 -17.53 -3.69 2.26
N MET A 177 -17.01 -3.11 3.33
CA MET A 177 -15.65 -3.38 3.82
C MET A 177 -15.43 -4.84 4.20
N THR A 178 -16.47 -5.60 4.51
CA THR A 178 -16.32 -7.06 4.79
C THR A 178 -15.88 -7.84 3.56
N LYS A 179 -16.08 -7.30 2.35
CA LYS A 179 -15.63 -7.88 1.08
C LYS A 179 -14.20 -7.50 0.69
N PHE A 180 -13.55 -6.61 1.44
CA PHE A 180 -12.19 -6.13 1.14
C PHE A 180 -11.22 -7.28 0.88
N LYS A 181 -11.29 -8.34 1.69
CA LYS A 181 -10.43 -9.52 1.55
C LYS A 181 -10.57 -10.18 0.18
N ASP A 182 -11.80 -10.34 -0.29
CA ASP A 182 -12.09 -11.10 -1.51
C ASP A 182 -12.00 -10.24 -2.77
N GLU A 183 -12.28 -8.93 -2.65
CA GLU A 183 -12.40 -8.04 -3.81
C GLU A 183 -11.17 -7.11 -4.00
N VAL A 184 -10.43 -6.79 -2.94
CA VAL A 184 -9.39 -5.76 -2.98
C VAL A 184 -8.03 -6.26 -2.49
N ALA A 185 -7.98 -7.07 -1.44
CA ALA A 185 -6.73 -7.39 -0.74
C ALA A 185 -5.63 -7.94 -1.64
N ALA A 186 -5.98 -8.71 -2.66
CA ALA A 186 -5.05 -9.29 -3.63
C ALA A 186 -4.64 -8.32 -4.76
N SER A 187 -5.20 -7.10 -4.79
CA SER A 187 -4.84 -6.11 -5.81
C SER A 187 -3.41 -5.63 -5.59
N ARG A 188 -2.56 -5.82 -6.62
CA ARG A 188 -1.13 -5.52 -6.54
C ARG A 188 -0.82 -4.13 -7.04
N THR A 189 0.25 -3.55 -6.50
CA THR A 189 0.85 -2.35 -7.05
C THR A 189 1.36 -2.58 -8.47
N PHE A 190 1.44 -1.52 -9.27
CA PHE A 190 1.87 -1.60 -10.67
C PHE A 190 2.76 -0.42 -11.06
N VAL A 191 3.48 -0.57 -12.18
CA VAL A 191 4.30 0.44 -12.79
C VAL A 191 4.22 0.33 -14.32
N PHE A 192 4.18 1.46 -15.02
CA PHE A 192 4.35 1.45 -16.47
C PHE A 192 5.81 1.30 -16.85
N VAL A 193 6.09 0.52 -17.88
CA VAL A 193 7.47 0.31 -18.38
C VAL A 193 8.20 1.64 -18.61
N ARG A 194 7.53 2.66 -19.17
CA ARG A 194 8.09 4.00 -19.38
C ARG A 194 8.61 4.69 -18.12
N GLU A 195 8.14 4.26 -16.96
CA GLU A 195 8.45 4.88 -15.67
C GLU A 195 9.62 4.20 -14.95
N ILE A 196 9.95 2.96 -15.32
CA ILE A 196 10.97 2.16 -14.61
C ILE A 196 12.34 2.84 -14.67
N GLU A 197 12.82 3.22 -15.85
CA GLU A 197 14.14 3.85 -16.00
C GLU A 197 14.26 5.17 -15.21
N PRO A 198 13.32 6.13 -15.33
CA PRO A 198 13.32 7.34 -14.50
C PRO A 198 13.27 7.07 -13.00
N LEU A 199 12.50 6.08 -12.54
CA LEU A 199 12.40 5.73 -11.12
C LEU A 199 13.72 5.16 -10.60
N LEU A 200 14.38 4.29 -11.36
CA LEU A 200 15.70 3.77 -11.00
C LEU A 200 16.76 4.86 -10.96
N GLN A 201 16.74 5.79 -11.92
CA GLN A 201 17.65 6.95 -11.94
C GLN A 201 17.43 7.85 -10.72
N ALA A 202 16.19 7.99 -10.25
CA ALA A 202 15.84 8.69 -9.02
C ALA A 202 16.22 7.91 -7.73
N GLY A 203 16.78 6.71 -7.87
CA GLY A 203 17.18 5.86 -6.75
C GLY A 203 16.01 5.17 -6.03
N LEU A 204 14.85 5.11 -6.69
CA LEU A 204 13.64 4.40 -6.24
C LEU A 204 13.57 2.99 -6.83
N ILE A 205 12.60 2.20 -6.39
CA ILE A 205 12.28 0.83 -6.84
C ILE A 205 13.46 -0.14 -6.86
N LYS A 206 14.45 0.05 -5.98
CA LYS A 206 15.65 -0.81 -5.90
C LYS A 206 15.34 -2.26 -5.51
N GLY A 207 14.22 -2.51 -4.86
CA GLY A 207 13.72 -3.83 -4.50
C GLY A 207 12.53 -4.27 -5.35
N GLY A 208 12.23 -3.53 -6.43
CA GLY A 208 11.15 -3.89 -7.35
C GLY A 208 11.52 -5.08 -8.23
N ASP A 209 10.64 -6.05 -8.33
CA ASP A 209 10.71 -7.19 -9.23
C ASP A 209 9.30 -7.61 -9.71
N LEU A 210 9.22 -8.64 -10.56
CA LEU A 210 7.96 -9.13 -11.10
C LEU A 210 7.09 -9.86 -10.05
N ASP A 211 7.69 -10.28 -8.94
CA ASP A 211 6.96 -10.94 -7.85
C ASP A 211 6.23 -9.94 -6.95
N ASN A 212 6.67 -8.66 -6.94
CA ASN A 212 6.12 -7.64 -6.07
C ASN A 212 5.47 -6.44 -6.77
N ALA A 213 5.52 -6.37 -8.10
CA ALA A 213 4.84 -5.33 -8.88
C ALA A 213 4.38 -5.85 -10.24
N ILE A 214 3.22 -5.36 -10.69
CA ILE A 214 2.75 -5.61 -12.07
C ILE A 214 3.43 -4.60 -12.99
N VAL A 215 4.12 -5.10 -14.03
CA VAL A 215 4.74 -4.24 -15.05
C VAL A 215 3.82 -4.15 -16.26
N ILE A 216 3.37 -2.94 -16.57
CA ILE A 216 2.42 -2.68 -17.65
C ILE A 216 3.19 -2.22 -18.89
N TYR A 217 3.14 -3.03 -19.95
CA TYR A 217 3.68 -2.71 -21.28
C TYR A 217 2.60 -2.01 -22.10
N GLU A 218 2.75 -0.71 -22.30
CA GLU A 218 1.77 0.12 -22.99
C GLU A 218 2.16 0.49 -24.44
N ARG A 219 3.36 0.14 -24.87
CA ARG A 219 3.86 0.38 -26.22
C ARG A 219 4.88 -0.68 -26.61
N GLU A 220 4.93 -1.00 -27.89
CA GLU A 220 6.03 -1.78 -28.44
C GLU A 220 7.35 -1.03 -28.29
N MET A 221 8.36 -1.75 -27.83
CA MET A 221 9.73 -1.25 -27.74
C MET A 221 10.66 -2.16 -28.58
N PRO A 222 11.79 -1.64 -29.05
CA PRO A 222 12.82 -2.48 -29.68
C PRO A 222 13.35 -3.53 -28.71
N GLN A 223 13.81 -4.69 -29.23
CA GLN A 223 14.33 -5.79 -28.40
C GLN A 223 15.45 -5.36 -27.47
N ASP A 224 16.37 -4.51 -27.94
CA ASP A 224 17.47 -3.97 -27.15
C ASP A 224 17.03 -3.13 -25.94
N ALA A 225 15.88 -2.47 -26.04
CA ALA A 225 15.30 -1.76 -24.90
C ALA A 225 14.72 -2.71 -23.86
N TYR A 226 14.10 -3.82 -24.29
CA TYR A 226 13.63 -4.89 -23.37
C TYR A 226 14.81 -5.57 -22.70
N ASP A 227 15.86 -5.93 -23.44
CA ASP A 227 17.05 -6.57 -22.91
C ASP A 227 17.73 -5.71 -21.85
N LYS A 228 17.90 -4.41 -22.14
CA LYS A 228 18.43 -3.44 -21.18
C LYS A 228 17.58 -3.34 -19.91
N LEU A 229 16.24 -3.35 -20.07
CA LEU A 229 15.34 -3.31 -18.94
C LEU A 229 15.44 -4.60 -18.10
N ALA A 230 15.51 -5.76 -18.74
CA ALA A 230 15.70 -7.05 -18.09
C ALA A 230 17.02 -7.10 -17.31
N ASP A 231 18.11 -6.59 -17.88
CA ASP A 231 19.42 -6.48 -17.21
C ASP A 231 19.33 -5.61 -15.95
N VAL A 232 18.65 -4.45 -16.05
CA VAL A 232 18.47 -3.52 -14.94
C VAL A 232 17.63 -4.14 -13.82
N MET A 233 16.61 -4.92 -14.17
CA MET A 233 15.72 -5.60 -13.22
C MET A 233 16.29 -6.93 -12.72
N GLY A 234 17.39 -7.41 -13.32
CA GLY A 234 17.99 -8.72 -12.96
C GLY A 234 17.12 -9.92 -13.35
N VAL A 235 16.28 -9.77 -14.38
CA VAL A 235 15.37 -10.82 -14.87
C VAL A 235 15.85 -11.36 -16.23
N PRO A 236 15.47 -12.60 -16.62
CA PRO A 236 15.81 -13.15 -17.93
C PRO A 236 15.30 -12.28 -19.09
N HIS A 237 16.09 -12.20 -20.19
CA HIS A 237 15.64 -11.56 -21.42
C HIS A 237 14.42 -12.29 -21.99
N MET A 238 13.45 -11.54 -22.47
CA MET A 238 12.22 -12.04 -23.09
C MET A 238 12.16 -11.57 -24.55
N ASP A 239 11.64 -12.43 -25.44
CA ASP A 239 11.38 -12.04 -26.81
C ASP A 239 10.22 -11.04 -26.85
N ALA A 240 10.49 -9.81 -27.34
CA ALA A 240 9.49 -8.76 -27.45
C ALA A 240 8.23 -9.19 -28.21
N LYS A 241 8.35 -10.15 -29.15
CA LYS A 241 7.22 -10.69 -29.91
C LYS A 241 6.30 -11.60 -29.08
N GLN A 242 6.79 -12.08 -27.94
CA GLN A 242 6.01 -12.92 -27.00
C GLN A 242 5.29 -12.07 -25.96
N LEU A 243 5.64 -10.79 -25.82
CA LEU A 243 4.96 -9.86 -24.95
C LEU A 243 3.69 -9.36 -25.62
N SER A 244 2.54 -9.70 -25.09
CA SER A 244 1.31 -9.03 -25.50
C SER A 244 1.30 -7.60 -24.97
N LEU A 245 0.65 -6.66 -25.69
CA LEU A 245 0.53 -5.25 -25.30
C LEU A 245 -0.13 -5.02 -23.92
N ILE A 246 -0.66 -6.07 -23.30
CA ILE A 246 -1.10 -6.09 -21.91
C ILE A 246 -0.59 -7.41 -21.32
N HIS A 247 0.65 -7.41 -20.86
CA HIS A 247 1.15 -8.55 -20.10
C HIS A 247 0.99 -8.24 -18.62
N ILE A 248 -0.15 -8.68 -18.06
CA ILE A 248 -0.31 -8.82 -16.63
C ILE A 248 0.35 -10.15 -16.29
N SER A 249 1.56 -10.14 -15.76
CA SER A 249 2.15 -11.35 -15.21
C SER A 249 1.41 -11.69 -13.93
N GLU A 250 0.38 -12.53 -14.04
CA GLU A 250 -0.14 -13.19 -12.85
C GLU A 250 0.88 -14.26 -12.43
N PRO A 251 1.24 -14.36 -11.15
CA PRO A 251 2.01 -15.49 -10.67
C PRO A 251 1.17 -16.76 -10.85
N THR A 252 1.72 -17.73 -11.54
CA THR A 252 1.18 -19.09 -11.66
C THR A 252 1.27 -19.82 -10.33
#